data_c10d3b8987548df9e63650d03744e872
#
_entry.id   c10d3b8987548df9e63650d03744e872
#
_cell.length_a   1.000
_cell.length_b   1.000
_cell.length_c   1.000
_cell.angle_alpha   90.00
_cell.angle_beta   90.00
_cell.angle_gamma   90.00
#
_symmetry.space_group_name_H-M   'P 1'
#
loop_
_entity.id
_entity.type
_entity.pdbx_description
1 polymer ?
#
loop_
_entity_poly.entity_id
_entity_poly.type
_entity_poly.pdbx_seq_one_letter_code
_entity_poly.pdbx_strand_id
1 'polypeptide(L)'
;MQGRNNKRHFVSHHRRRPSLPTADTDVGGPDVIEAPSSRLAAFTPRPGLGWVQLRNAVFSTSIFKKMVGKTSPGLAAGELVTVYDRDGVLFGVGLFNPQSQLALRMVSFTEAEITESFLEDRLAAAANLRRQTLKLDSTTNAYRVAHAEGDGLPGLIVDRLGDTAVVEIFSMAMFKRIGRIKHTLLEVLPVTRVVFRSDEHIQRAEGFFLRQDDIRDGQTRGTVEENGLRFEVDVGAGHKTGFFCDQRENRLALTKFTAEARMLDVCCYSGGFGIYAATLGKAAHVTAVDLDENAIALAKRNMQLNRIPTGRYQCIHADAYAYLRQMKLNDQAYDVVVLDPPKFIGGRDEFAQGRKSYFDLNKLAMGVVKPGGLMVTCSCSGLMDIGEFQNMLRGSARSAQRRLQILAVTGPGPDHPVMTEYLEGQYLKCLWCRVL
;
A
#
# COMPACT_ATOMS: atom_id res chain seq x y z
N MET A 1 -0.04 6.04 76.53
CA MET A 1 0.91 4.91 76.75
C MET A 1 1.28 4.40 75.38
N GLN A 2 2.43 4.79 74.94
CA GLN A 2 3.58 3.97 74.55
C GLN A 2 3.18 2.85 73.60
N GLY A 3 3.43 2.85 72.31
CA GLY A 3 4.73 3.03 71.67
C GLY A 3 5.24 1.64 71.23
N ARG A 4 5.46 1.45 69.94
CA ARG A 4 6.65 0.75 69.41
C ARG A 4 6.64 0.70 67.89
N ASN A 5 7.53 1.50 67.34
CA ASN A 5 8.08 1.38 65.98
C ASN A 5 8.77 0.04 65.76
N ASN A 6 8.53 -0.62 64.60
CA ASN A 6 9.41 -1.69 64.14
C ASN A 6 9.82 -1.39 62.70
N LYS A 7 10.97 -0.75 62.54
CA LYS A 7 11.70 -0.64 61.28
C LYS A 7 12.36 -1.99 60.98
N ARG A 8 11.97 -2.64 59.91
CA ARG A 8 12.74 -3.78 59.35
C ARG A 8 13.73 -3.22 58.31
N HIS A 9 15.01 -3.39 58.63
CA HIS A 9 16.13 -3.18 57.73
C HIS A 9 16.13 -4.28 56.65
N PHE A 10 16.09 -3.86 55.37
CA PHE A 10 16.44 -4.77 54.26
C PHE A 10 17.97 -4.68 54.01
N VAL A 11 18.67 -5.75 54.26
CA VAL A 11 20.09 -5.92 53.95
C VAL A 11 20.23 -6.32 52.48
N SER A 12 20.89 -5.45 51.69
CA SER A 12 21.22 -5.73 50.28
C SER A 12 22.44 -6.64 50.21
N HIS A 13 22.29 -7.87 49.76
CA HIS A 13 23.40 -8.73 49.37
C HIS A 13 23.90 -8.34 47.98
N HIS A 14 25.04 -7.64 47.93
CA HIS A 14 25.85 -7.52 46.72
C HIS A 14 26.55 -8.84 46.42
N ARG A 15 26.05 -9.56 45.39
CA ARG A 15 26.82 -10.64 44.78
C ARG A 15 27.87 -10.03 43.83
N ARG A 16 29.14 -10.17 44.14
CA ARG A 16 30.30 -9.88 43.28
C ARG A 16 30.22 -10.79 42.05
N ARG A 17 30.30 -10.21 40.86
CA ARG A 17 30.57 -10.96 39.61
C ARG A 17 32.04 -11.36 39.55
N PRO A 18 32.36 -12.55 39.04
CA PRO A 18 33.76 -12.96 38.84
C PRO A 18 34.36 -12.15 37.68
N SER A 19 35.61 -11.69 37.89
CA SER A 19 36.44 -11.02 36.89
C SER A 19 36.90 -12.01 35.83
N LEU A 20 36.67 -11.68 34.55
CA LEU A 20 37.25 -12.37 33.39
C LEU A 20 38.73 -11.97 33.24
N PRO A 21 39.61 -12.86 32.76
CA PRO A 21 41.04 -12.58 32.60
C PRO A 21 41.25 -11.58 31.44
N THR A 22 42.13 -10.59 31.70
CA THR A 22 42.62 -9.66 30.69
C THR A 22 43.54 -10.40 29.73
N ALA A 23 43.13 -10.54 28.47
CA ALA A 23 44.03 -10.87 27.38
C ALA A 23 44.62 -9.56 26.85
N ASP A 24 45.90 -9.38 27.01
CA ASP A 24 46.67 -8.39 26.28
C ASP A 24 46.62 -8.74 24.80
N THR A 25 45.89 -7.96 24.03
CA THR A 25 46.06 -7.88 22.58
C THR A 25 46.33 -6.42 22.25
N ASP A 26 47.52 -6.20 21.81
CA ASP A 26 47.96 -4.97 21.14
C ASP A 26 47.08 -4.76 19.92
N VAL A 27 46.07 -3.91 20.06
CA VAL A 27 45.18 -3.51 18.96
C VAL A 27 45.67 -2.15 18.50
N GLY A 28 46.29 -2.15 17.33
CA GLY A 28 46.64 -0.93 16.60
C GLY A 28 45.55 0.10 16.66
N GLY A 29 45.93 1.35 16.78
CA GLY A 29 45.00 2.49 16.92
C GLY A 29 43.93 2.49 15.85
N PRO A 30 42.76 3.13 16.12
CA PRO A 30 41.65 3.15 15.18
C PRO A 30 42.14 3.73 13.86
N ASP A 31 42.05 2.93 12.79
CA ASP A 31 42.16 3.44 11.43
C ASP A 31 41.25 4.65 11.31
N VAL A 32 41.87 5.80 11.04
CA VAL A 32 41.13 7.03 10.72
C VAL A 32 40.42 6.73 9.42
N ILE A 33 39.14 6.40 9.52
CA ILE A 33 38.25 6.32 8.37
C ILE A 33 38.20 7.76 7.82
N GLU A 34 39.02 8.05 6.79
CA GLU A 34 38.99 9.31 6.08
C GLU A 34 37.55 9.56 5.66
N ALA A 35 37.01 10.72 6.04
CA ALA A 35 35.71 11.16 5.59
C ALA A 35 35.68 11.04 4.06
N PRO A 36 34.70 10.37 3.47
CA PRO A 36 34.68 10.08 2.07
C PRO A 36 34.82 11.38 1.27
N SER A 37 35.81 11.49 0.39
CA SER A 37 36.10 12.69 -0.40
C SER A 37 34.80 13.14 -1.09
N SER A 38 34.49 14.45 -1.07
CA SER A 38 33.28 15.00 -1.72
C SER A 38 33.36 14.96 -3.26
N ARG A 39 34.48 14.54 -3.82
CA ARG A 39 34.73 14.51 -5.27
C ARG A 39 34.24 13.22 -5.90
N LEU A 40 33.50 13.36 -7.01
CA LEU A 40 33.10 12.24 -7.86
C LEU A 40 34.32 11.78 -8.67
N ALA A 41 34.55 10.47 -8.76
CA ALA A 41 35.59 9.90 -9.57
C ALA A 41 35.37 10.17 -11.06
N ALA A 42 36.47 10.27 -11.83
CA ALA A 42 36.41 10.24 -13.28
C ALA A 42 36.27 8.79 -13.75
N PHE A 43 35.45 8.55 -14.77
CA PHE A 43 35.25 7.23 -15.36
C PHE A 43 34.98 7.34 -16.86
N THR A 44 35.06 6.24 -17.58
CA THR A 44 34.69 6.15 -18.99
C THR A 44 33.32 5.51 -19.09
N PRO A 45 32.29 6.27 -19.54
CA PRO A 45 30.93 5.72 -19.69
C PRO A 45 30.90 4.63 -20.76
N ARG A 46 30.04 3.62 -20.57
CA ARG A 46 29.70 2.68 -21.65
C ARG A 46 29.04 3.43 -22.82
N PRO A 47 29.34 3.07 -24.08
CA PRO A 47 28.68 3.64 -25.24
C PRO A 47 27.17 3.22 -25.25
N GLY A 48 26.34 4.00 -25.91
CA GLY A 48 24.91 3.74 -26.12
C GLY A 48 24.02 4.73 -25.37
N LEU A 49 23.54 4.38 -24.20
CA LEU A 49 22.64 5.24 -23.39
C LEU A 49 23.37 6.46 -22.82
N GLY A 50 22.63 7.54 -22.60
CA GLY A 50 23.09 8.61 -21.73
C GLY A 50 23.37 8.09 -20.31
N TRP A 51 24.08 8.83 -19.48
CA TRP A 51 24.50 8.36 -18.18
C TRP A 51 24.27 9.36 -17.03
N VAL A 52 24.11 8.82 -15.84
CA VAL A 52 24.01 9.55 -14.56
C VAL A 52 25.03 8.97 -13.59
N GLN A 53 25.83 9.82 -12.94
CA GLN A 53 26.70 9.44 -11.81
C GLN A 53 26.09 9.92 -10.50
N LEU A 54 25.99 9.02 -9.53
CA LEU A 54 25.42 9.33 -8.22
C LEU A 54 26.48 9.87 -7.27
N ARG A 55 26.09 10.81 -6.38
CA ARG A 55 26.92 11.26 -5.25
C ARG A 55 26.98 10.19 -4.16
N ASN A 56 25.84 9.54 -3.90
CA ASN A 56 25.69 8.45 -2.97
C ASN A 56 24.82 7.40 -3.63
N ALA A 57 25.38 6.20 -3.80
CA ALA A 57 24.62 5.04 -4.26
C ALA A 57 23.89 4.42 -3.06
N VAL A 58 22.58 4.21 -3.21
CA VAL A 58 21.74 3.47 -2.27
C VAL A 58 20.95 2.45 -3.06
N PHE A 59 20.85 1.24 -2.52
CA PHE A 59 20.00 0.19 -3.06
C PHE A 59 18.53 0.58 -2.82
N SER A 60 18.02 1.50 -3.64
CA SER A 60 16.64 1.93 -3.68
C SER A 60 16.26 2.19 -5.12
N THR A 61 15.06 1.79 -5.49
CA THR A 61 14.50 2.07 -6.82
C THR A 61 14.24 3.56 -7.03
N SER A 62 14.22 4.35 -5.95
CA SER A 62 13.89 5.77 -5.94
C SER A 62 15.08 6.63 -5.54
N ILE A 63 15.68 7.31 -6.51
CA ILE A 63 16.86 8.17 -6.31
C ILE A 63 16.47 9.65 -6.38
N PHE A 64 16.63 10.36 -5.28
CA PHE A 64 16.29 11.77 -5.20
C PHE A 64 17.33 12.67 -5.89
N LYS A 65 16.89 13.83 -6.40
CA LYS A 65 17.70 14.82 -7.12
C LYS A 65 18.98 15.20 -6.39
N LYS A 66 18.96 15.35 -5.08
CA LYS A 66 20.14 15.66 -4.25
C LYS A 66 21.23 14.58 -4.30
N MET A 67 20.88 13.34 -4.67
CA MET A 67 21.81 12.21 -4.78
C MET A 67 22.44 12.11 -6.17
N VAL A 68 21.92 12.83 -7.16
CA VAL A 68 22.48 12.91 -8.51
C VAL A 68 23.70 13.83 -8.49
N GLY A 69 24.80 13.38 -9.06
CA GLY A 69 26.06 14.10 -9.16
C GLY A 69 26.24 14.74 -10.52
N LYS A 70 26.74 13.98 -11.50
CA LYS A 70 26.98 14.40 -12.86
C LYS A 70 26.09 13.63 -13.84
N THR A 71 25.81 14.23 -14.97
CA THR A 71 25.02 13.62 -16.05
C THR A 71 25.70 13.84 -17.38
N SER A 72 25.45 12.96 -18.34
CA SER A 72 25.85 13.24 -19.72
C SER A 72 25.11 14.48 -20.26
N PRO A 73 25.73 15.25 -21.17
CA PRO A 73 25.07 16.38 -21.78
C PRO A 73 23.82 15.99 -22.57
N GLY A 74 22.81 16.87 -22.59
CA GLY A 74 21.67 16.75 -23.48
C GLY A 74 20.60 15.74 -23.05
N LEU A 75 20.67 15.16 -21.84
CA LEU A 75 19.64 14.22 -21.36
C LEU A 75 18.27 14.88 -21.26
N ALA A 76 17.29 14.27 -21.92
CA ALA A 76 15.91 14.70 -21.83
C ALA A 76 15.17 13.98 -20.67
N ALA A 77 14.13 14.63 -20.14
CA ALA A 77 13.28 14.02 -19.12
C ALA A 77 12.63 12.73 -19.63
N GLY A 78 12.67 11.68 -18.84
CA GLY A 78 12.06 10.37 -19.14
C GLY A 78 12.92 9.42 -19.95
N GLU A 79 14.19 9.76 -20.21
CA GLU A 79 15.12 8.87 -20.92
C GLU A 79 15.62 7.73 -20.05
N LEU A 80 15.90 6.60 -20.71
CA LEU A 80 16.60 5.47 -20.14
C LEU A 80 18.10 5.80 -20.09
N VAL A 81 18.74 5.64 -18.93
CA VAL A 81 20.13 6.02 -18.70
C VAL A 81 20.90 4.93 -17.98
N THR A 82 22.18 4.82 -18.27
CA THR A 82 23.12 4.02 -17.47
C THR A 82 23.46 4.79 -16.18
N VAL A 83 23.45 4.10 -15.06
CA VAL A 83 23.70 4.69 -13.75
C VAL A 83 25.02 4.19 -13.20
N TYR A 84 25.87 5.12 -12.78
CA TYR A 84 27.16 4.86 -12.13
C TYR A 84 27.12 5.34 -10.69
N ASP A 85 27.82 4.62 -9.83
CA ASP A 85 28.01 5.08 -8.46
C ASP A 85 29.02 6.24 -8.40
N ARG A 86 29.35 6.66 -7.20
CA ARG A 86 30.30 7.74 -6.93
C ARG A 86 31.70 7.47 -7.48
N ASP A 87 32.14 6.22 -7.47
CA ASP A 87 33.47 5.79 -7.87
C ASP A 87 33.57 5.46 -9.38
N GLY A 88 32.45 5.66 -10.11
CA GLY A 88 32.35 5.40 -11.54
C GLY A 88 32.12 3.93 -11.87
N VAL A 89 31.76 3.10 -10.89
CA VAL A 89 31.38 1.71 -11.10
C VAL A 89 29.94 1.65 -11.58
N LEU A 90 29.66 0.77 -12.51
CA LEU A 90 28.31 0.55 -13.01
C LEU A 90 27.38 0.13 -11.87
N PHE A 91 26.30 0.91 -11.67
CA PHE A 91 25.31 0.68 -10.63
C PHE A 91 24.00 0.09 -11.18
N GLY A 92 23.70 0.31 -12.46
CA GLY A 92 22.51 -0.22 -13.11
C GLY A 92 21.97 0.66 -14.22
N VAL A 93 20.67 0.55 -14.48
CA VAL A 93 19.94 1.30 -15.49
C VAL A 93 18.67 1.90 -14.88
N GLY A 94 18.33 3.13 -15.25
CA GLY A 94 17.17 3.83 -14.71
C GLY A 94 16.54 4.82 -15.67
N LEU A 95 15.39 5.35 -15.28
CA LEU A 95 14.63 6.38 -15.99
C LEU A 95 14.88 7.72 -15.32
N PHE A 96 15.44 8.68 -16.07
CA PHE A 96 15.89 9.95 -15.55
C PHE A 96 14.91 11.09 -15.84
N ASN A 97 14.64 11.93 -14.84
CA ASN A 97 13.90 13.17 -14.99
C ASN A 97 14.57 14.29 -14.17
N PRO A 98 15.28 15.24 -14.81
CA PRO A 98 15.98 16.32 -14.11
C PRO A 98 15.03 17.33 -13.44
N GLN A 99 13.75 17.36 -13.81
CA GLN A 99 12.76 18.27 -13.24
C GLN A 99 12.18 17.74 -11.92
N SER A 100 12.05 16.42 -11.79
CA SER A 100 11.46 15.77 -10.62
C SER A 100 12.39 15.80 -9.41
N GLN A 101 11.84 15.90 -8.21
CA GLN A 101 12.57 15.64 -6.96
C GLN A 101 13.01 14.18 -6.86
N LEU A 102 12.21 13.25 -7.39
CA LEU A 102 12.58 11.86 -7.61
C LEU A 102 13.20 11.73 -9.01
N ALA A 103 14.46 12.17 -9.11
CA ALA A 103 15.10 12.41 -10.39
C ALA A 103 15.45 11.14 -11.17
N LEU A 104 15.58 9.97 -10.48
CA LEU A 104 15.94 8.72 -11.15
C LEU A 104 15.13 7.58 -10.55
N ARG A 105 14.50 6.78 -11.39
CA ARG A 105 13.79 5.56 -11.03
C ARG A 105 14.55 4.37 -11.60
N MET A 106 15.12 3.55 -10.73
CA MET A 106 15.91 2.39 -11.16
C MET A 106 15.02 1.34 -11.82
N VAL A 107 15.46 0.85 -12.96
CA VAL A 107 14.81 -0.24 -13.71
C VAL A 107 15.54 -1.56 -13.45
N SER A 108 16.86 -1.49 -13.25
CA SER A 108 17.71 -2.65 -12.96
C SER A 108 18.91 -2.21 -12.13
N PHE A 109 19.38 -3.10 -11.24
CA PHE A 109 20.64 -2.97 -10.48
C PHE A 109 21.71 -3.94 -10.97
N THR A 110 21.53 -4.53 -12.15
CA THR A 110 22.47 -5.48 -12.73
C THR A 110 23.16 -4.89 -13.96
N GLU A 111 24.22 -5.56 -14.41
CA GLU A 111 24.93 -5.20 -15.64
C GLU A 111 24.17 -5.59 -16.94
N ALA A 112 23.00 -6.20 -16.82
CA ALA A 112 22.22 -6.61 -17.99
C ALA A 112 21.89 -5.42 -18.87
N GLU A 113 22.03 -5.60 -20.18
CA GLU A 113 21.59 -4.62 -21.16
C GLU A 113 20.06 -4.49 -21.06
N ILE A 114 19.62 -3.31 -20.67
CA ILE A 114 18.22 -2.92 -20.69
C ILE A 114 17.99 -2.01 -21.89
N THR A 115 17.16 -2.44 -22.80
CA THR A 115 16.74 -1.66 -23.96
C THR A 115 15.35 -1.09 -23.74
N GLU A 116 14.87 -0.28 -24.66
CA GLU A 116 13.51 0.26 -24.60
C GLU A 116 12.41 -0.82 -24.61
N SER A 117 12.70 -2.06 -25.08
CA SER A 117 11.74 -3.17 -25.03
C SER A 117 11.39 -3.64 -23.61
N PHE A 118 12.14 -3.17 -22.59
CA PHE A 118 11.85 -3.54 -21.19
C PHE A 118 10.39 -3.31 -20.79
N LEU A 119 9.76 -2.30 -21.39
CA LEU A 119 8.38 -1.93 -21.07
C LEU A 119 7.41 -3.04 -21.49
N GLU A 120 7.47 -3.47 -22.73
CA GLU A 120 6.61 -4.51 -23.30
C GLU A 120 6.87 -5.86 -22.62
N ASP A 121 8.15 -6.20 -22.47
CA ASP A 121 8.56 -7.47 -21.86
C ASP A 121 8.04 -7.57 -20.41
N ARG A 122 8.15 -6.49 -19.63
CA ARG A 122 7.68 -6.47 -18.24
C ARG A 122 6.17 -6.38 -18.11
N LEU A 123 5.49 -5.65 -18.99
CA LEU A 123 4.03 -5.65 -19.04
C LEU A 123 3.49 -7.04 -19.39
N ALA A 124 4.10 -7.72 -20.35
CA ALA A 124 3.73 -9.09 -20.71
C ALA A 124 3.99 -10.06 -19.56
N ALA A 125 5.15 -9.96 -18.90
CA ALA A 125 5.49 -10.78 -17.72
C ALA A 125 4.52 -10.52 -16.56
N ALA A 126 4.17 -9.28 -16.28
CA ALA A 126 3.21 -8.89 -15.25
C ALA A 126 1.81 -9.44 -15.54
N ALA A 127 1.33 -9.32 -16.78
CA ALA A 127 0.07 -9.92 -17.22
C ALA A 127 0.08 -11.46 -17.10
N ASN A 128 1.19 -12.09 -17.48
CA ASN A 128 1.36 -13.54 -17.38
C ASN A 128 1.35 -14.02 -15.92
N LEU A 129 2.00 -13.30 -15.00
CA LEU A 129 1.94 -13.59 -13.57
C LEU A 129 0.47 -13.66 -13.10
N ARG A 130 -0.36 -12.67 -13.42
CA ARG A 130 -1.77 -12.63 -12.97
C ARG A 130 -2.63 -13.67 -13.63
N ARG A 131 -2.45 -13.88 -14.94
CA ARG A 131 -3.35 -14.71 -15.73
C ARG A 131 -2.96 -16.18 -15.73
N GLN A 132 -1.67 -16.49 -15.81
CA GLN A 132 -1.22 -17.88 -15.92
C GLN A 132 -0.78 -18.45 -14.56
N THR A 133 0.03 -17.71 -13.81
CA THR A 133 0.55 -18.20 -12.52
C THR A 133 -0.49 -18.11 -11.42
N LEU A 134 -1.09 -16.93 -11.23
CA LEU A 134 -2.11 -16.68 -10.20
C LEU A 134 -3.52 -17.09 -10.65
N LYS A 135 -3.73 -17.31 -11.94
CA LYS A 135 -5.01 -17.75 -12.56
C LYS A 135 -6.21 -16.88 -12.19
N LEU A 136 -5.99 -15.55 -12.05
CA LEU A 136 -7.03 -14.64 -11.56
C LEU A 136 -8.24 -14.56 -12.48
N ASP A 137 -8.07 -14.71 -13.79
CA ASP A 137 -9.17 -14.72 -14.77
C ASP A 137 -10.25 -15.79 -14.47
N SER A 138 -9.94 -16.82 -13.65
CA SER A 138 -10.91 -17.83 -13.25
C SER A 138 -11.85 -17.40 -12.12
N THR A 139 -11.49 -16.36 -11.37
CA THR A 139 -12.23 -15.91 -10.18
C THR A 139 -12.63 -14.46 -10.22
N THR A 140 -11.97 -13.65 -11.05
CA THR A 140 -12.23 -12.21 -11.14
C THR A 140 -11.82 -11.63 -12.48
N ASN A 141 -12.49 -10.57 -12.90
CA ASN A 141 -12.06 -9.68 -13.98
C ASN A 141 -11.60 -8.31 -13.45
N ALA A 142 -11.34 -8.20 -12.12
CA ALA A 142 -10.85 -6.99 -11.47
C ALA A 142 -9.59 -7.31 -10.66
N TYR A 143 -8.41 -6.87 -11.14
CA TYR A 143 -7.14 -7.11 -10.47
C TYR A 143 -6.05 -6.14 -10.93
N ARG A 144 -5.02 -5.95 -10.08
CA ARG A 144 -3.80 -5.23 -10.41
C ARG A 144 -2.98 -6.01 -11.43
N VAL A 145 -2.78 -5.44 -12.63
CA VAL A 145 -1.97 -6.02 -13.71
C VAL A 145 -0.50 -5.68 -13.54
N ALA A 146 -0.20 -4.40 -13.25
CA ALA A 146 1.16 -3.94 -13.00
C ALA A 146 1.20 -3.08 -11.73
N HIS A 147 2.13 -3.41 -10.82
CA HIS A 147 2.29 -2.78 -9.52
C HIS A 147 3.64 -2.05 -9.41
N ALA A 148 3.84 -1.08 -10.29
CA ALA A 148 4.99 -0.19 -10.33
C ALA A 148 6.34 -0.92 -10.11
N GLU A 149 7.10 -0.56 -9.09
CA GLU A 149 8.39 -1.16 -8.76
C GLU A 149 8.30 -2.67 -8.53
N GLY A 150 7.16 -3.16 -8.02
CA GLY A 150 6.92 -4.59 -7.79
C GLY A 150 6.91 -5.45 -9.06
N ASP A 151 6.64 -4.86 -10.21
CA ASP A 151 6.74 -5.51 -11.53
C ASP A 151 7.91 -4.93 -12.37
N GLY A 152 8.80 -4.15 -11.73
CA GLY A 152 9.92 -3.51 -12.41
C GLY A 152 9.51 -2.42 -13.40
N LEU A 153 8.32 -1.85 -13.25
CA LEU A 153 7.76 -0.77 -14.07
C LEU A 153 7.59 0.51 -13.24
N PRO A 154 8.69 1.10 -12.74
CA PRO A 154 8.64 2.17 -11.76
C PRO A 154 7.85 3.38 -12.28
N GLY A 155 6.85 3.77 -11.50
CA GLY A 155 5.97 4.88 -11.86
C GLY A 155 4.81 4.52 -12.80
N LEU A 156 4.46 3.24 -12.91
CA LEU A 156 3.33 2.74 -13.68
C LEU A 156 2.46 1.78 -12.83
N ILE A 157 1.19 2.10 -12.69
CA ILE A 157 0.18 1.20 -12.11
C ILE A 157 -0.86 0.90 -13.18
N VAL A 158 -1.25 -0.38 -13.29
CA VAL A 158 -2.30 -0.81 -14.21
C VAL A 158 -3.26 -1.72 -13.48
N ASP A 159 -4.54 -1.38 -13.48
CA ASP A 159 -5.63 -2.25 -13.02
C ASP A 159 -6.50 -2.67 -14.20
N ARG A 160 -6.84 -3.95 -14.28
CA ARG A 160 -7.92 -4.43 -15.13
C ARG A 160 -9.23 -4.34 -14.35
N LEU A 161 -10.23 -3.69 -14.94
CA LEU A 161 -11.59 -3.58 -14.40
C LEU A 161 -12.59 -3.96 -15.51
N GLY A 162 -12.94 -5.24 -15.54
CA GLY A 162 -13.78 -5.81 -16.60
C GLY A 162 -13.07 -5.82 -17.96
N ASP A 163 -13.59 -5.07 -18.91
CA ASP A 163 -13.06 -4.89 -20.27
C ASP A 163 -12.15 -3.66 -20.42
N THR A 164 -11.83 -2.99 -19.33
CA THR A 164 -11.07 -1.74 -19.30
C THR A 164 -9.77 -1.92 -18.52
N ALA A 165 -8.63 -1.49 -19.07
CA ALA A 165 -7.41 -1.28 -18.34
C ALA A 165 -7.33 0.19 -17.87
N VAL A 166 -7.21 0.42 -16.58
CA VAL A 166 -7.00 1.74 -15.97
C VAL A 166 -5.52 1.89 -15.64
N VAL A 167 -4.89 2.90 -16.22
CA VAL A 167 -3.45 3.12 -16.13
C VAL A 167 -3.18 4.41 -15.37
N GLU A 168 -2.51 4.32 -14.22
CA GLU A 168 -2.03 5.49 -13.47
C GLU A 168 -0.57 5.75 -13.79
N ILE A 169 -0.29 6.98 -14.24
CA ILE A 169 1.04 7.46 -14.62
C ILE A 169 1.60 8.35 -13.50
N PHE A 170 2.78 7.96 -12.99
CA PHE A 170 3.48 8.66 -11.91
C PHE A 170 4.84 9.24 -12.34
N SER A 171 5.19 9.15 -13.63
CA SER A 171 6.48 9.65 -14.12
C SER A 171 6.41 10.15 -15.55
N MET A 172 7.26 11.14 -15.87
CA MET A 172 7.50 11.61 -17.24
C MET A 172 7.92 10.46 -18.18
N ALA A 173 8.68 9.50 -17.65
CA ALA A 173 9.14 8.37 -18.44
C ALA A 173 8.00 7.49 -18.94
N MET A 174 7.03 7.19 -18.08
CA MET A 174 5.83 6.43 -18.45
C MET A 174 4.87 7.26 -19.30
N PHE A 175 4.76 8.57 -19.04
CA PHE A 175 3.99 9.47 -19.89
C PHE A 175 4.48 9.47 -21.34
N LYS A 176 5.78 9.55 -21.58
CA LYS A 176 6.36 9.49 -22.95
C LYS A 176 6.09 8.17 -23.66
N ARG A 177 5.72 7.12 -22.92
CA ARG A 177 5.50 5.77 -23.44
C ARG A 177 4.03 5.35 -23.48
N ILE A 178 3.06 6.27 -23.28
CA ILE A 178 1.63 5.95 -23.21
C ILE A 178 1.11 5.21 -24.44
N GLY A 179 1.57 5.56 -25.65
CA GLY A 179 1.18 4.86 -26.87
C GLY A 179 1.61 3.39 -26.89
N ARG A 180 2.83 3.11 -26.45
CA ARG A 180 3.38 1.75 -26.33
C ARG A 180 2.66 0.97 -25.21
N ILE A 181 2.43 1.61 -24.05
CA ILE A 181 1.66 1.03 -22.94
C ILE A 181 0.26 0.62 -23.43
N LYS A 182 -0.45 1.52 -24.11
CA LYS A 182 -1.80 1.23 -24.65
C LYS A 182 -1.78 0.03 -25.60
N HIS A 183 -0.87 0.04 -26.55
CA HIS A 183 -0.74 -1.04 -27.54
C HIS A 183 -0.49 -2.39 -26.87
N THR A 184 0.52 -2.47 -26.01
CA THR A 184 0.87 -3.71 -25.29
C THR A 184 -0.28 -4.22 -24.42
N LEU A 185 -0.96 -3.33 -23.69
CA LEU A 185 -2.08 -3.75 -22.83
C LEU A 185 -3.25 -4.35 -23.64
N LEU A 186 -3.55 -3.78 -24.81
CA LEU A 186 -4.59 -4.34 -25.71
C LEU A 186 -4.19 -5.70 -26.31
N GLU A 187 -2.89 -5.99 -26.42
CA GLU A 187 -2.40 -7.30 -26.90
C GLU A 187 -2.38 -8.36 -25.80
N VAL A 188 -1.94 -8.00 -24.57
CA VAL A 188 -1.67 -8.99 -23.52
C VAL A 188 -2.87 -9.23 -22.59
N LEU A 189 -3.88 -8.33 -22.56
CA LEU A 189 -5.07 -8.43 -21.71
C LEU A 189 -6.34 -8.60 -22.54
N PRO A 190 -7.36 -9.28 -22.01
CA PRO A 190 -8.68 -9.34 -22.62
C PRO A 190 -9.47 -8.04 -22.29
N VAL A 191 -8.98 -6.91 -22.77
CA VAL A 191 -9.60 -5.58 -22.60
C VAL A 191 -9.81 -4.94 -23.96
N THR A 192 -10.82 -4.10 -24.06
CA THR A 192 -11.15 -3.35 -25.29
C THR A 192 -10.84 -1.87 -25.15
N ARG A 193 -10.55 -1.42 -23.93
CA ARG A 193 -10.32 0.00 -23.61
C ARG A 193 -9.14 0.18 -22.68
N VAL A 194 -8.44 1.31 -22.84
CA VAL A 194 -7.37 1.74 -21.94
C VAL A 194 -7.62 3.18 -21.55
N VAL A 195 -7.71 3.44 -20.24
CA VAL A 195 -7.94 4.78 -19.67
C VAL A 195 -6.71 5.19 -18.91
N PHE A 196 -6.14 6.36 -19.23
CA PHE A 196 -4.99 6.92 -18.53
C PHE A 196 -5.41 7.94 -17.48
N ARG A 197 -4.71 7.92 -16.34
CA ARG A 197 -4.93 8.84 -15.22
C ARG A 197 -3.59 9.29 -14.65
N SER A 198 -3.58 10.48 -14.07
CA SER A 198 -2.49 10.96 -13.23
C SER A 198 -3.00 12.15 -12.42
N ASP A 199 -2.64 12.22 -11.16
CA ASP A 199 -2.98 13.36 -10.32
C ASP A 199 -2.29 14.63 -10.82
N GLU A 200 -2.97 15.76 -10.79
CA GLU A 200 -2.42 17.06 -11.22
C GLU A 200 -1.14 17.43 -10.46
N HIS A 201 -1.05 17.05 -9.19
CA HIS A 201 0.15 17.26 -8.39
C HIS A 201 1.35 16.49 -8.97
N ILE A 202 1.13 15.23 -9.36
CA ILE A 202 2.15 14.39 -10.00
C ILE A 202 2.54 14.97 -11.37
N GLN A 203 1.55 15.34 -12.18
CA GLN A 203 1.80 15.94 -13.50
C GLN A 203 2.70 17.19 -13.39
N ARG A 204 2.40 18.07 -12.43
CA ARG A 204 3.22 19.26 -12.16
C ARG A 204 4.63 18.91 -11.67
N ALA A 205 4.74 17.97 -10.74
CA ALA A 205 6.02 17.55 -10.16
C ALA A 205 6.94 16.85 -11.17
N GLU A 206 6.36 16.12 -12.12
CA GLU A 206 7.09 15.37 -13.16
C GLU A 206 7.26 16.17 -14.48
N GLY A 207 6.49 17.27 -14.67
CA GLY A 207 6.61 18.15 -15.82
C GLY A 207 5.89 17.67 -17.07
N PHE A 208 4.77 16.95 -16.95
CA PHE A 208 3.93 16.53 -18.06
C PHE A 208 2.48 16.97 -17.88
N PHE A 209 1.70 16.84 -18.95
CA PHE A 209 0.27 17.14 -18.94
C PHE A 209 -0.48 16.06 -19.74
N LEU A 210 -1.39 15.36 -19.09
CA LEU A 210 -2.34 14.43 -19.72
C LEU A 210 -3.50 15.20 -20.33
N ARG A 211 -3.70 15.08 -21.64
CA ARG A 211 -4.85 15.68 -22.34
C ARG A 211 -6.11 14.88 -22.07
N GLN A 212 -7.28 15.54 -22.16
CA GLN A 212 -8.57 14.85 -21.99
C GLN A 212 -8.79 13.73 -23.02
N ASP A 213 -8.27 13.89 -24.23
CA ASP A 213 -8.34 12.90 -25.29
C ASP A 213 -7.49 11.65 -24.99
N ASP A 214 -6.42 11.80 -24.18
CA ASP A 214 -5.61 10.69 -23.68
C ASP A 214 -6.31 9.94 -22.54
N ILE A 215 -7.27 10.58 -21.85
CA ILE A 215 -7.92 10.06 -20.63
C ILE A 215 -9.20 9.28 -20.97
N ARG A 216 -9.94 9.67 -22.01
CA ARG A 216 -11.29 9.13 -22.30
C ARG A 216 -11.29 8.23 -23.52
N ASP A 217 -11.45 6.93 -23.26
CA ASP A 217 -11.79 5.95 -24.27
C ASP A 217 -13.18 5.37 -23.94
N GLY A 218 -14.24 6.14 -24.25
CA GLY A 218 -15.64 5.70 -24.13
C GLY A 218 -16.25 5.86 -22.72
N GLN A 219 -17.16 4.93 -22.38
CA GLN A 219 -17.94 4.96 -21.14
C GLN A 219 -17.09 4.63 -19.91
N THR A 220 -17.18 5.43 -18.84
CA THR A 220 -16.37 5.26 -17.62
C THR A 220 -16.97 4.29 -16.60
N ARG A 221 -18.28 4.02 -16.69
CA ARG A 221 -18.98 3.11 -15.77
C ARG A 221 -19.05 1.70 -16.32
N GLY A 222 -18.83 0.73 -15.47
CA GLY A 222 -18.87 -0.68 -15.79
C GLY A 222 -19.23 -1.55 -14.59
N THR A 223 -19.28 -2.86 -14.80
CA THR A 223 -19.45 -3.85 -13.73
C THR A 223 -18.28 -4.81 -13.77
N VAL A 224 -17.73 -5.11 -12.61
CA VAL A 224 -16.70 -6.14 -12.43
C VAL A 224 -17.23 -7.32 -11.65
N GLU A 225 -16.59 -8.46 -11.80
CA GLU A 225 -16.87 -9.68 -11.04
C GLU A 225 -15.68 -10.08 -10.20
N GLU A 226 -15.94 -10.49 -8.96
CA GLU A 226 -14.95 -10.95 -8.01
C GLU A 226 -15.54 -12.09 -7.16
N ASN A 227 -15.01 -13.29 -7.31
CA ASN A 227 -15.50 -14.50 -6.62
C ASN A 227 -17.03 -14.74 -6.78
N GLY A 228 -17.56 -14.49 -7.99
CA GLY A 228 -18.98 -14.61 -8.31
C GLY A 228 -19.86 -13.44 -7.81
N LEU A 229 -19.27 -12.42 -7.20
CA LEU A 229 -19.97 -11.21 -6.76
C LEU A 229 -19.75 -10.08 -7.77
N ARG A 230 -20.73 -9.20 -7.91
CA ARG A 230 -20.72 -8.12 -8.91
C ARG A 230 -20.60 -6.77 -8.25
N PHE A 231 -19.77 -5.88 -8.81
CA PHE A 231 -19.56 -4.53 -8.31
C PHE A 231 -19.63 -3.53 -9.45
N GLU A 232 -20.41 -2.48 -9.27
CA GLU A 232 -20.37 -1.31 -10.12
C GLU A 232 -19.07 -0.54 -9.86
N VAL A 233 -18.41 -0.11 -10.92
CA VAL A 233 -17.17 0.68 -10.89
C VAL A 233 -17.33 1.90 -11.80
N ASP A 234 -16.70 3.02 -11.41
CA ASP A 234 -16.61 4.22 -12.24
C ASP A 234 -15.14 4.63 -12.37
N VAL A 235 -14.55 4.29 -13.52
CA VAL A 235 -13.14 4.59 -13.79
C VAL A 235 -12.89 6.06 -14.14
N GLY A 236 -13.95 6.87 -14.33
CA GLY A 236 -13.84 8.30 -14.64
C GLY A 236 -13.88 9.23 -13.42
N ALA A 237 -14.56 8.84 -12.36
CA ALA A 237 -14.84 9.69 -11.19
C ALA A 237 -14.44 9.05 -9.86
N GLY A 238 -14.02 7.79 -9.85
CA GLY A 238 -13.71 7.04 -8.62
C GLY A 238 -12.38 7.45 -7.97
N HIS A 239 -12.27 7.23 -6.66
CA HIS A 239 -11.00 7.27 -5.95
C HIS A 239 -10.04 6.22 -6.51
N LYS A 240 -8.75 6.57 -6.66
CA LYS A 240 -7.75 5.70 -7.30
C LYS A 240 -8.23 5.22 -8.68
N THR A 241 -8.08 3.92 -8.97
CA THR A 241 -8.51 3.31 -10.24
C THR A 241 -10.01 3.01 -10.32
N GLY A 242 -10.77 3.12 -9.22
CA GLY A 242 -12.23 2.91 -9.15
C GLY A 242 -12.66 1.67 -8.37
N PHE A 243 -11.75 0.75 -8.06
CA PHE A 243 -11.99 -0.45 -7.25
C PHE A 243 -10.73 -0.87 -6.48
N PHE A 244 -10.90 -1.38 -5.25
CA PHE A 244 -9.79 -1.79 -4.39
C PHE A 244 -9.51 -3.29 -4.53
N CYS A 245 -8.75 -3.66 -5.55
CA CYS A 245 -8.37 -5.04 -5.81
C CYS A 245 -7.47 -5.64 -4.72
N ASP A 246 -6.73 -4.81 -4.01
CA ASP A 246 -5.80 -5.21 -2.94
C ASP A 246 -6.47 -5.90 -1.75
N GLN A 247 -7.75 -5.61 -1.49
CA GLN A 247 -8.52 -6.23 -0.41
C GLN A 247 -9.25 -7.53 -0.80
N ARG A 248 -9.13 -8.03 -2.03
CA ARG A 248 -9.86 -9.21 -2.54
C ARG A 248 -9.71 -10.41 -1.63
N GLU A 249 -8.48 -10.77 -1.29
CA GLU A 249 -8.20 -11.95 -0.45
C GLU A 249 -8.70 -11.76 0.98
N ASN A 250 -8.63 -10.53 1.51
CA ASN A 250 -9.14 -10.19 2.82
C ASN A 250 -10.68 -10.25 2.86
N ARG A 251 -11.36 -9.76 1.81
CA ARG A 251 -12.82 -9.90 1.68
C ARG A 251 -13.25 -11.37 1.67
N LEU A 252 -12.54 -12.20 0.91
CA LEU A 252 -12.83 -13.64 0.84
C LEU A 252 -12.54 -14.33 2.18
N ALA A 253 -11.42 -14.04 2.82
CA ALA A 253 -11.05 -14.62 4.12
C ALA A 253 -12.06 -14.26 5.22
N LEU A 254 -12.66 -13.06 5.18
CA LEU A 254 -13.66 -12.60 6.15
C LEU A 254 -14.90 -13.51 6.18
N THR A 255 -15.29 -14.10 5.07
CA THR A 255 -16.49 -14.94 4.97
C THR A 255 -16.49 -16.13 5.92
N LYS A 256 -15.31 -16.60 6.35
CA LYS A 256 -15.15 -17.70 7.32
C LYS A 256 -15.62 -17.35 8.74
N PHE A 257 -15.82 -16.07 9.03
CA PHE A 257 -16.12 -15.57 10.38
C PHE A 257 -17.49 -14.89 10.49
N THR A 258 -18.28 -14.85 9.42
CA THR A 258 -19.47 -13.99 9.37
C THR A 258 -20.80 -14.74 9.36
N ALA A 259 -20.81 -16.09 9.43
CA ALA A 259 -22.06 -16.85 9.45
C ALA A 259 -22.93 -16.43 10.65
N GLU A 260 -24.19 -16.06 10.36
CA GLU A 260 -25.19 -15.56 11.32
C GLU A 260 -24.75 -14.31 12.13
N ALA A 261 -23.62 -13.67 11.74
CA ALA A 261 -23.08 -12.53 12.46
C ALA A 261 -23.84 -11.22 12.15
N ARG A 262 -23.92 -10.34 13.13
CA ARG A 262 -24.14 -8.91 12.94
C ARG A 262 -22.80 -8.24 12.68
N MET A 263 -22.60 -7.74 11.47
CA MET A 263 -21.34 -7.16 11.04
C MET A 263 -21.46 -5.63 10.89
N LEU A 264 -20.39 -4.93 11.26
CA LEU A 264 -20.17 -3.52 10.98
C LEU A 264 -18.96 -3.35 10.04
N ASP A 265 -19.19 -2.67 8.92
CA ASP A 265 -18.18 -2.32 7.91
C ASP A 265 -17.96 -0.80 7.95
N VAL A 266 -16.84 -0.36 8.53
CA VAL A 266 -16.51 1.06 8.75
C VAL A 266 -15.52 1.53 7.71
N CYS A 267 -15.78 2.67 7.08
CA CYS A 267 -15.12 3.17 5.88
C CYS A 267 -15.33 2.19 4.71
N CYS A 268 -16.58 1.83 4.49
CA CYS A 268 -16.98 0.71 3.63
C CYS A 268 -16.78 0.94 2.13
N TYR A 269 -16.59 2.20 1.69
CA TYR A 269 -16.49 2.58 0.27
C TYR A 269 -17.61 1.95 -0.57
N SER A 270 -17.28 1.05 -1.49
CA SER A 270 -18.25 0.36 -2.37
C SER A 270 -19.01 -0.80 -1.68
N GLY A 271 -18.83 -1.01 -0.38
CA GLY A 271 -19.46 -2.07 0.41
C GLY A 271 -18.82 -3.45 0.24
N GLY A 272 -17.57 -3.51 -0.20
CA GLY A 272 -16.92 -4.77 -0.58
C GLY A 272 -16.93 -5.83 0.53
N PHE A 273 -16.46 -5.51 1.73
CA PHE A 273 -16.46 -6.43 2.87
C PHE A 273 -17.88 -6.84 3.28
N GLY A 274 -18.80 -5.87 3.34
CA GLY A 274 -20.20 -6.11 3.70
C GLY A 274 -20.90 -7.04 2.72
N ILE A 275 -20.67 -6.90 1.41
CA ILE A 275 -21.26 -7.75 0.37
C ILE A 275 -20.76 -9.19 0.48
N TYR A 276 -19.45 -9.40 0.67
CA TYR A 276 -18.88 -10.73 0.90
C TYR A 276 -19.47 -11.38 2.16
N ALA A 277 -19.58 -10.62 3.23
CA ALA A 277 -20.17 -11.11 4.48
C ALA A 277 -21.64 -11.51 4.29
N ALA A 278 -22.46 -10.67 3.66
CA ALA A 278 -23.88 -10.91 3.47
C ALA A 278 -24.18 -12.07 2.51
N THR A 279 -23.31 -12.32 1.53
CA THR A 279 -23.51 -13.35 0.50
C THR A 279 -22.77 -14.65 0.85
N LEU A 280 -21.47 -14.71 0.55
CA LEU A 280 -20.64 -15.91 0.75
C LEU A 280 -20.50 -16.26 2.25
N GLY A 281 -20.43 -15.25 3.10
CA GLY A 281 -20.26 -15.39 4.54
C GLY A 281 -21.55 -15.60 5.33
N LYS A 282 -22.74 -15.45 4.71
CA LYS A 282 -24.05 -15.65 5.30
C LYS A 282 -24.30 -14.86 6.59
N ALA A 283 -23.77 -13.63 6.69
CA ALA A 283 -24.03 -12.73 7.79
C ALA A 283 -25.53 -12.47 7.97
N ALA A 284 -26.03 -12.45 9.21
CA ALA A 284 -27.42 -12.16 9.48
C ALA A 284 -27.79 -10.72 9.12
N HIS A 285 -26.91 -9.77 9.44
CA HIS A 285 -27.11 -8.36 9.12
C HIS A 285 -25.77 -7.62 8.94
N VAL A 286 -25.69 -6.74 7.95
CA VAL A 286 -24.54 -5.88 7.68
C VAL A 286 -24.93 -4.41 7.83
N THR A 287 -24.15 -3.67 8.63
CA THR A 287 -24.20 -2.23 8.68
C THR A 287 -22.94 -1.68 8.02
N ALA A 288 -23.09 -0.95 6.92
CA ALA A 288 -22.01 -0.32 6.16
C ALA A 288 -22.02 1.20 6.40
N VAL A 289 -20.89 1.77 6.81
CA VAL A 289 -20.75 3.18 7.20
C VAL A 289 -19.62 3.84 6.42
N ASP A 290 -19.89 4.97 5.81
CA ASP A 290 -18.88 5.81 5.14
C ASP A 290 -19.22 7.29 5.27
N LEU A 291 -18.20 8.15 5.22
CA LEU A 291 -18.35 9.60 5.23
C LEU A 291 -18.71 10.16 3.84
N ASP A 292 -18.37 9.44 2.77
CA ASP A 292 -18.68 9.83 1.39
C ASP A 292 -20.08 9.34 0.99
N GLU A 293 -20.97 10.28 0.72
CA GLU A 293 -22.35 9.99 0.28
C GLU A 293 -22.37 9.20 -1.04
N ASN A 294 -21.43 9.47 -1.96
CA ASN A 294 -21.33 8.73 -3.22
C ASN A 294 -20.91 7.28 -2.99
N ALA A 295 -19.99 7.03 -2.05
CA ALA A 295 -19.59 5.70 -1.64
C ALA A 295 -20.79 4.93 -1.05
N ILE A 296 -21.59 5.55 -0.19
CA ILE A 296 -22.80 4.96 0.38
C ILE A 296 -23.84 4.66 -0.70
N ALA A 297 -24.04 5.56 -1.66
CA ALA A 297 -24.94 5.32 -2.79
C ALA A 297 -24.44 4.14 -3.66
N LEU A 298 -23.13 4.05 -3.89
CA LEU A 298 -22.51 2.94 -4.61
C LEU A 298 -22.66 1.62 -3.83
N ALA A 299 -22.39 1.61 -2.53
CA ALA A 299 -22.56 0.43 -1.67
C ALA A 299 -24.02 -0.10 -1.74
N LYS A 300 -25.01 0.79 -1.66
CA LYS A 300 -26.43 0.41 -1.81
C LYS A 300 -26.72 -0.26 -3.17
N ARG A 301 -26.23 0.32 -4.28
CA ARG A 301 -26.40 -0.28 -5.61
C ARG A 301 -25.71 -1.64 -5.71
N ASN A 302 -24.52 -1.78 -5.14
CA ASN A 302 -23.79 -3.05 -5.12
C ASN A 302 -24.48 -4.12 -4.26
N MET A 303 -25.07 -3.76 -3.11
CA MET A 303 -25.92 -4.67 -2.33
C MET A 303 -27.11 -5.18 -3.16
N GLN A 304 -27.80 -4.27 -3.88
CA GLN A 304 -28.93 -4.63 -4.77
C GLN A 304 -28.47 -5.48 -5.96
N LEU A 305 -27.34 -5.15 -6.58
CA LEU A 305 -26.75 -5.87 -7.70
C LEU A 305 -26.46 -7.35 -7.34
N ASN A 306 -26.10 -7.60 -6.07
CA ASN A 306 -25.89 -8.94 -5.52
C ASN A 306 -27.15 -9.54 -4.87
N ARG A 307 -28.34 -8.93 -5.09
CA ARG A 307 -29.65 -9.42 -4.63
C ARG A 307 -29.73 -9.65 -3.12
N ILE A 308 -29.00 -8.87 -2.32
CA ILE A 308 -29.07 -8.94 -0.86
C ILE A 308 -30.38 -8.30 -0.43
N PRO A 309 -31.24 -9.00 0.38
CA PRO A 309 -32.50 -8.49 0.86
C PRO A 309 -32.34 -7.21 1.67
N THR A 310 -33.16 -6.20 1.45
CA THR A 310 -33.08 -4.88 2.11
C THR A 310 -33.14 -4.94 3.65
N GLY A 311 -33.79 -5.95 4.20
CA GLY A 311 -33.81 -6.19 5.65
C GLY A 311 -32.49 -6.75 6.23
N ARG A 312 -31.54 -7.16 5.39
CA ARG A 312 -30.26 -7.74 5.81
C ARG A 312 -29.08 -6.77 5.73
N TYR A 313 -29.30 -5.56 5.29
CA TYR A 313 -28.24 -4.55 5.28
C TYR A 313 -28.75 -3.14 5.55
N GLN A 314 -27.88 -2.29 6.05
CA GLN A 314 -28.09 -0.88 6.24
C GLN A 314 -26.82 -0.12 5.80
N CYS A 315 -26.98 0.90 4.95
CA CYS A 315 -25.89 1.77 4.51
C CYS A 315 -26.10 3.16 5.08
N ILE A 316 -25.14 3.67 5.84
CA ILE A 316 -25.26 4.87 6.66
C ILE A 316 -24.18 5.86 6.24
N HIS A 317 -24.61 7.05 5.81
CA HIS A 317 -23.73 8.19 5.59
C HIS A 317 -23.43 8.84 6.94
N ALA A 318 -22.22 8.64 7.48
CA ALA A 318 -21.80 9.20 8.75
C ALA A 318 -20.26 9.21 8.89
N ASP A 319 -19.78 10.13 9.71
CA ASP A 319 -18.40 10.08 10.21
C ASP A 319 -18.17 8.87 11.09
N ALA A 320 -17.10 8.12 10.85
CA ALA A 320 -16.79 6.88 11.55
C ALA A 320 -16.62 7.07 13.06
N TYR A 321 -15.98 8.16 13.50
CA TYR A 321 -15.79 8.45 14.91
C TYR A 321 -17.10 8.77 15.61
N ALA A 322 -17.95 9.59 14.97
CA ALA A 322 -19.27 9.95 15.50
C ALA A 322 -20.17 8.72 15.59
N TYR A 323 -20.20 7.92 14.53
CA TYR A 323 -21.00 6.69 14.47
C TYR A 323 -20.61 5.69 15.57
N LEU A 324 -19.31 5.37 15.69
CA LEU A 324 -18.82 4.43 16.70
C LEU A 324 -19.09 4.91 18.14
N ARG A 325 -18.94 6.24 18.41
CA ARG A 325 -19.31 6.80 19.72
C ARG A 325 -20.79 6.63 20.01
N GLN A 326 -21.66 6.90 19.03
CA GLN A 326 -23.11 6.76 19.20
C GLN A 326 -23.51 5.30 19.43
N MET A 327 -22.91 4.35 18.70
CA MET A 327 -23.17 2.92 18.89
C MET A 327 -22.76 2.47 20.29
N LYS A 328 -21.62 2.94 20.78
CA LYS A 328 -21.18 2.65 22.15
C LYS A 328 -22.12 3.24 23.20
N LEU A 329 -22.61 4.47 23.02
CA LEU A 329 -23.59 5.09 23.92
C LEU A 329 -24.93 4.36 23.95
N ASN A 330 -25.30 3.76 22.82
CA ASN A 330 -26.54 3.00 22.67
C ASN A 330 -26.38 1.51 23.03
N ASP A 331 -25.26 1.09 23.65
CA ASP A 331 -24.91 -0.29 23.99
C ASP A 331 -25.04 -1.27 22.79
N GLN A 332 -24.84 -0.76 21.57
CA GLN A 332 -24.85 -1.58 20.38
C GLN A 332 -23.49 -2.27 20.20
N ALA A 333 -23.53 -3.59 19.98
CA ALA A 333 -22.33 -4.39 19.76
C ALA A 333 -22.52 -5.34 18.56
N TYR A 334 -21.40 -5.60 17.89
CA TYR A 334 -21.32 -6.39 16.67
C TYR A 334 -20.45 -7.64 16.90
N ASP A 335 -20.77 -8.72 16.19
CA ASP A 335 -19.98 -9.96 16.23
C ASP A 335 -18.68 -9.78 15.43
N VAL A 336 -18.75 -9.03 14.32
CA VAL A 336 -17.63 -8.74 13.45
C VAL A 336 -17.59 -7.24 13.13
N VAL A 337 -16.43 -6.61 13.28
CA VAL A 337 -16.18 -5.23 12.87
C VAL A 337 -15.00 -5.19 11.91
N VAL A 338 -15.20 -4.66 10.73
CA VAL A 338 -14.13 -4.29 9.79
C VAL A 338 -13.88 -2.80 9.88
N LEU A 339 -12.61 -2.43 9.94
CA LEU A 339 -12.14 -1.05 9.99
C LEU A 339 -11.05 -0.87 8.93
N ASP A 340 -11.42 -0.31 7.79
CA ASP A 340 -10.53 -0.06 6.65
C ASP A 340 -10.48 1.44 6.31
N PRO A 341 -9.85 2.26 7.17
CA PRO A 341 -9.86 3.71 7.04
C PRO A 341 -8.97 4.18 5.88
N PRO A 342 -9.16 5.42 5.41
CA PRO A 342 -8.26 6.03 4.45
C PRO A 342 -6.84 6.18 5.01
N LYS A 343 -5.91 6.50 4.12
CA LYS A 343 -4.50 6.73 4.47
C LYS A 343 -4.38 7.97 5.38
N PHE A 344 -4.11 7.76 6.67
CA PHE A 344 -3.93 8.86 7.63
C PHE A 344 -2.51 9.43 7.68
N ILE A 345 -1.51 8.74 7.10
CA ILE A 345 -0.12 9.16 7.10
C ILE A 345 0.37 9.23 5.65
N GLY A 346 0.39 10.42 5.09
CA GLY A 346 0.89 10.69 3.74
C GLY A 346 2.39 10.99 3.70
N GLY A 347 2.91 11.64 4.75
CA GLY A 347 4.29 12.08 4.89
C GLY A 347 4.83 11.90 6.32
N ARG A 348 6.14 12.12 6.50
CA ARG A 348 6.79 12.01 7.83
C ARG A 348 6.28 13.05 8.82
N ASP A 349 5.94 14.23 8.36
CA ASP A 349 5.37 15.34 9.11
C ASP A 349 3.96 15.03 9.64
N GLU A 350 3.19 14.20 8.94
CA GLU A 350 1.86 13.76 9.35
C GLU A 350 1.87 12.54 10.28
N PHE A 351 3.03 11.92 10.52
CA PHE A 351 3.12 10.63 11.21
C PHE A 351 2.47 10.65 12.61
N ALA A 352 2.80 11.63 13.43
CA ALA A 352 2.28 11.71 14.80
C ALA A 352 0.76 11.88 14.83
N GLN A 353 0.22 12.75 13.98
CA GLN A 353 -1.22 12.99 13.90
C GLN A 353 -1.97 11.81 13.30
N GLY A 354 -1.46 11.22 12.22
CA GLY A 354 -2.08 10.07 11.59
C GLY A 354 -2.07 8.83 12.50
N ARG A 355 -0.97 8.61 13.23
CA ARG A 355 -0.89 7.57 14.26
C ARG A 355 -1.94 7.74 15.35
N LYS A 356 -2.18 8.99 15.79
CA LYS A 356 -3.24 9.30 16.75
C LYS A 356 -4.62 9.00 16.18
N SER A 357 -4.87 9.33 14.91
CA SER A 357 -6.14 9.03 14.24
C SER A 357 -6.40 7.52 14.18
N TYR A 358 -5.40 6.71 13.82
CA TYR A 358 -5.50 5.24 13.90
C TYR A 358 -5.79 4.76 15.33
N PHE A 359 -5.08 5.31 16.32
CA PHE A 359 -5.27 4.95 17.74
C PHE A 359 -6.72 5.20 18.20
N ASP A 360 -7.23 6.40 17.99
CA ASP A 360 -8.55 6.81 18.44
C ASP A 360 -9.66 6.02 17.76
N LEU A 361 -9.53 5.80 16.44
CA LEU A 361 -10.53 5.06 15.67
C LEU A 361 -10.55 3.59 16.08
N ASN A 362 -9.40 2.94 16.24
CA ASN A 362 -9.31 1.56 16.69
C ASN A 362 -9.85 1.37 18.12
N LYS A 363 -9.56 2.32 19.03
CA LYS A 363 -10.11 2.31 20.38
C LYS A 363 -11.64 2.35 20.38
N LEU A 364 -12.24 3.19 19.53
CA LEU A 364 -13.69 3.26 19.41
C LEU A 364 -14.29 1.99 18.82
N ALA A 365 -13.67 1.45 17.76
CA ALA A 365 -14.12 0.22 17.12
C ALA A 365 -14.13 -0.97 18.09
N MET A 366 -13.08 -1.13 18.91
CA MET A 366 -13.03 -2.17 19.95
C MET A 366 -14.17 -2.05 20.97
N GLY A 367 -14.65 -0.81 21.22
CA GLY A 367 -15.74 -0.56 22.16
C GLY A 367 -17.11 -1.07 21.70
N VAL A 368 -17.27 -1.39 20.43
CA VAL A 368 -18.51 -1.89 19.81
C VAL A 368 -18.38 -3.34 19.31
N VAL A 369 -17.26 -4.01 19.57
CA VAL A 369 -17.11 -5.46 19.32
C VAL A 369 -17.57 -6.23 20.53
N LYS A 370 -18.43 -7.24 20.36
CA LYS A 370 -18.82 -8.16 21.44
C LYS A 370 -17.59 -8.84 22.06
N PRO A 371 -17.59 -9.17 23.36
CA PRO A 371 -16.56 -10.02 23.92
C PRO A 371 -16.44 -11.34 23.15
N GLY A 372 -15.23 -11.69 22.72
CA GLY A 372 -14.97 -12.85 21.86
C GLY A 372 -15.20 -12.62 20.37
N GLY A 373 -15.72 -11.46 19.97
CA GLY A 373 -15.97 -11.10 18.58
C GLY A 373 -14.68 -10.77 17.80
N LEU A 374 -14.80 -10.66 16.49
CA LEU A 374 -13.70 -10.38 15.55
C LEU A 374 -13.64 -8.89 15.20
N MET A 375 -12.44 -8.34 15.22
CA MET A 375 -12.11 -7.05 14.58
C MET A 375 -11.05 -7.28 13.51
N VAL A 376 -11.35 -6.86 12.28
CA VAL A 376 -10.35 -6.75 11.20
C VAL A 376 -10.02 -5.28 11.05
N THR A 377 -8.77 -4.91 11.29
CA THR A 377 -8.33 -3.52 11.19
C THR A 377 -7.19 -3.37 10.21
N CYS A 378 -7.31 -2.38 9.33
CA CYS A 378 -6.39 -2.17 8.22
C CYS A 378 -5.65 -0.83 8.34
N SER A 379 -4.48 -0.77 7.72
CA SER A 379 -3.73 0.47 7.47
C SER A 379 -3.06 0.38 6.10
N CYS A 380 -3.33 1.36 5.24
CA CYS A 380 -2.65 1.53 3.94
C CYS A 380 -1.55 2.60 3.99
N SER A 381 -1.12 3.05 5.17
CA SER A 381 -0.03 4.01 5.35
C SER A 381 1.33 3.32 5.30
N GLY A 382 2.12 3.52 4.23
CA GLY A 382 3.43 2.87 4.06
C GLY A 382 4.43 3.20 5.18
N LEU A 383 4.39 4.40 5.74
CA LEU A 383 5.26 4.80 6.86
C LEU A 383 4.92 4.15 8.20
N MET A 384 3.73 3.58 8.35
CA MET A 384 3.35 2.79 9.51
C MET A 384 3.64 1.32 9.22
N ASP A 385 4.79 0.82 9.62
CA ASP A 385 5.11 -0.60 9.48
C ASP A 385 4.26 -1.49 10.39
N ILE A 386 4.38 -2.80 10.24
CA ILE A 386 3.57 -3.76 10.99
C ILE A 386 3.85 -3.69 12.51
N GLY A 387 5.10 -3.47 12.91
CA GLY A 387 5.50 -3.38 14.31
C GLY A 387 4.90 -2.14 14.97
N GLU A 388 4.96 -0.99 14.29
CA GLU A 388 4.34 0.25 14.76
C GLU A 388 2.80 0.15 14.82
N PHE A 389 2.19 -0.49 13.82
CA PHE A 389 0.74 -0.73 13.83
C PHE A 389 0.30 -1.62 14.99
N GLN A 390 1.03 -2.71 15.27
CA GLN A 390 0.78 -3.58 16.43
C GLN A 390 0.98 -2.84 17.76
N ASN A 391 2.04 -2.02 17.88
CA ASN A 391 2.29 -1.20 19.05
C ASN A 391 1.18 -0.18 19.30
N MET A 392 0.70 0.47 18.25
CA MET A 392 -0.44 1.38 18.31
C MET A 392 -1.70 0.64 18.77
N LEU A 393 -2.01 -0.53 18.20
CA LEU A 393 -3.17 -1.35 18.60
C LEU A 393 -3.10 -1.80 20.06
N ARG A 394 -1.92 -2.19 20.55
CA ARG A 394 -1.72 -2.54 21.96
C ARG A 394 -2.10 -1.37 22.88
N GLY A 395 -1.68 -0.15 22.50
CA GLY A 395 -2.06 1.07 23.23
C GLY A 395 -3.56 1.34 23.20
N SER A 396 -4.19 1.21 22.02
CA SER A 396 -5.64 1.41 21.81
C SER A 396 -6.45 0.41 22.63
N ALA A 397 -6.06 -0.86 22.63
CA ALA A 397 -6.73 -1.92 23.39
C ALA A 397 -6.67 -1.65 24.91
N ARG A 398 -5.48 -1.30 25.42
CA ARG A 398 -5.33 -0.92 26.82
C ARG A 398 -6.23 0.27 27.19
N SER A 399 -6.30 1.28 26.32
CA SER A 399 -7.15 2.46 26.52
C SER A 399 -8.65 2.16 26.41
N ALA A 400 -9.03 1.15 25.65
CA ALA A 400 -10.40 0.63 25.53
C ALA A 400 -10.77 -0.34 26.66
N GLN A 401 -9.84 -0.68 27.57
CA GLN A 401 -9.98 -1.74 28.60
C GLN A 401 -10.31 -3.10 27.98
N ARG A 402 -9.71 -3.40 26.80
CA ARG A 402 -9.90 -4.65 26.07
C ARG A 402 -8.55 -5.33 25.88
N ARG A 403 -8.59 -6.62 25.61
CA ARG A 403 -7.43 -7.41 25.21
C ARG A 403 -7.62 -7.91 23.80
N LEU A 404 -6.54 -7.96 23.02
CA LEU A 404 -6.56 -8.45 21.64
C LEU A 404 -5.73 -9.72 21.53
N GLN A 405 -6.30 -10.70 20.86
CA GLN A 405 -5.61 -11.89 20.40
C GLN A 405 -5.49 -11.80 18.87
N ILE A 406 -4.28 -11.59 18.38
CA ILE A 406 -4.03 -11.50 16.92
C ILE A 406 -4.08 -12.91 16.35
N LEU A 407 -5.02 -13.17 15.47
CA LEU A 407 -5.24 -14.45 14.80
C LEU A 407 -4.41 -14.57 13.51
N ALA A 408 -4.30 -13.45 12.77
CA ALA A 408 -3.55 -13.39 11.52
C ALA A 408 -3.10 -11.95 11.23
N VAL A 409 -2.07 -11.85 10.43
CA VAL A 409 -1.60 -10.63 9.77
C VAL A 409 -1.60 -10.91 8.29
N THR A 410 -2.33 -10.10 7.52
CA THR A 410 -2.43 -10.21 6.08
C THR A 410 -2.06 -8.89 5.41
N GLY A 411 -1.86 -8.92 4.11
CA GLY A 411 -1.54 -7.78 3.26
C GLY A 411 -2.46 -7.69 2.05
N PRO A 412 -2.00 -7.04 0.98
CA PRO A 412 -2.70 -7.01 -0.28
C PRO A 412 -2.72 -8.39 -0.96
N GLY A 413 -3.60 -8.57 -1.92
CA GLY A 413 -3.64 -9.76 -2.76
C GLY A 413 -2.32 -9.99 -3.52
N PRO A 414 -2.05 -11.23 -3.98
CA PRO A 414 -0.78 -11.59 -4.64
C PRO A 414 -0.56 -10.89 -5.99
N ASP A 415 -1.55 -10.22 -6.51
CA ASP A 415 -1.47 -9.33 -7.66
C ASP A 415 -0.79 -7.97 -7.34
N HIS A 416 -0.40 -7.74 -6.10
CA HIS A 416 0.38 -6.60 -5.65
C HIS A 416 1.77 -7.04 -5.15
N PRO A 417 2.63 -7.57 -6.04
CA PRO A 417 3.94 -8.07 -5.64
C PRO A 417 4.85 -6.93 -5.16
N VAL A 418 5.82 -7.29 -4.33
CA VAL A 418 6.86 -6.38 -3.84
C VAL A 418 8.22 -6.96 -4.18
N MET A 419 9.09 -6.17 -4.77
CA MET A 419 10.49 -6.53 -4.97
C MET A 419 11.28 -6.36 -3.68
N THR A 420 12.27 -7.22 -3.45
CA THR A 420 13.16 -7.15 -2.27
C THR A 420 13.96 -5.86 -2.23
N GLU A 421 14.20 -5.23 -3.38
CA GLU A 421 14.87 -3.95 -3.53
C GLU A 421 13.94 -2.74 -3.26
N TYR A 422 12.65 -2.99 -3.02
CA TYR A 422 11.64 -1.95 -2.76
C TYR A 422 10.58 -2.39 -1.74
N LEU A 423 11.02 -2.64 -0.51
CA LEU A 423 10.12 -3.09 0.57
C LEU A 423 9.09 -2.03 0.99
N GLU A 424 9.29 -0.76 0.64
CA GLU A 424 8.32 0.31 0.82
C GLU A 424 7.00 0.07 0.07
N GLY A 425 7.01 -0.85 -0.89
CA GLY A 425 5.81 -1.34 -1.57
C GLY A 425 4.83 -2.11 -0.65
N GLN A 426 5.27 -2.54 0.53
CA GLN A 426 4.42 -3.20 1.55
C GLN A 426 3.54 -2.18 2.29
N TYR A 427 2.56 -1.61 1.59
CA TYR A 427 1.77 -0.51 2.14
C TYR A 427 0.53 -0.96 2.93
N LEU A 428 -0.14 -2.06 2.55
CA LEU A 428 -1.35 -2.57 3.20
C LEU A 428 -1.01 -3.58 4.29
N LYS A 429 -1.53 -3.36 5.48
CA LYS A 429 -1.50 -4.26 6.64
C LYS A 429 -2.90 -4.45 7.16
N CYS A 430 -3.34 -5.70 7.34
CA CYS A 430 -4.61 -6.06 7.94
C CYS A 430 -4.37 -6.99 9.12
N LEU A 431 -4.81 -6.61 10.31
CA LEU A 431 -4.73 -7.44 11.50
C LEU A 431 -6.11 -7.99 11.85
N TRP A 432 -6.16 -9.30 12.02
CA TRP A 432 -7.33 -10.06 12.40
C TRP A 432 -7.27 -10.32 13.88
N CYS A 433 -8.12 -9.68 14.66
CA CYS A 433 -8.04 -9.67 16.11
C CYS A 433 -9.32 -10.19 16.75
N ARG A 434 -9.21 -11.21 17.60
CA ARG A 434 -10.27 -11.54 18.55
C ARG A 434 -10.22 -10.54 19.71
N VAL A 435 -11.35 -9.92 20.02
CA VAL A 435 -11.47 -8.90 21.08
C VAL A 435 -12.02 -9.56 22.34
N LEU A 436 -11.22 -9.50 23.43
CA LEU A 436 -11.51 -10.12 24.73
C LEU A 436 -11.85 -9.08 25.79
#